data_e8a10f22c71bb4e271c608dd1d20d64b
#
_entry.id   e8a10f22c71bb4e271c608dd1d20d64b
#
_cell.length_a   1.000
_cell.length_b   1.000
_cell.length_c   1.000
_cell.angle_alpha   90.00
_cell.angle_beta   90.00
_cell.angle_gamma   90.00
#
_symmetry.space_group_name_H-M   'P 1'
#
loop_
_entity.id
_entity.type
_entity.pdbx_description
1 polymer ?
#
loop_
_entity_poly.entity_id
_entity_poly.type
_entity_poly.pdbx_seq_one_letter_code
_entity_poly.pdbx_strand_id
1 'polypeptide(L)' 'MSVGDLVTDKTMPGSRGIIVEVKSTRNKSSKTNYITYLVHWFDTEFKSTHGPTQLALIS' A
#
# COMPACT_ATOMS: atom_id res chain seq x y z
N MET A 1 -6.08 6.48 1.36
CA MET A 1 -4.64 6.41 1.77
C MET A 1 -3.81 7.23 0.80
N SER A 2 -2.81 7.90 1.33
CA SER A 2 -1.95 8.77 0.53
C SER A 2 -0.52 8.69 1.03
N VAL A 3 0.41 9.26 0.27
CA VAL A 3 1.82 9.31 0.67
C VAL A 3 1.95 9.95 2.04
N GLY A 4 2.73 9.30 2.92
CA GLY A 4 2.92 9.73 4.29
C GLY A 4 2.01 9.06 5.31
N ASP A 5 1.01 8.31 4.86
CA ASP A 5 0.10 7.61 5.78
C ASP A 5 0.77 6.37 6.37
N LEU A 6 0.53 6.13 7.65
CA LEU A 6 0.99 4.91 8.33
C LEU A 6 -0.02 3.80 8.13
N VAL A 7 0.48 2.63 7.74
CA VAL A 7 -0.35 1.48 7.42
C VAL A 7 0.20 0.21 8.04
N THR A 8 -0.66 -0.78 8.17
CA THR A 8 -0.29 -2.14 8.55
C THR A 8 -0.80 -3.12 7.52
N ASP A 9 -0.15 -4.28 7.41
CA ASP A 9 -0.58 -5.37 6.55
C ASP A 9 -1.63 -6.19 7.30
N LYS A 10 -2.81 -6.36 6.69
CA LYS A 10 -3.90 -7.14 7.30
C LYS A 10 -3.54 -8.60 7.51
N THR A 11 -2.64 -9.15 6.68
CA THR A 11 -2.23 -10.54 6.79
C THR A 11 -1.10 -10.76 7.79
N MET A 12 -0.43 -9.69 8.20
CA MET A 12 0.66 -9.74 9.17
C MET A 12 0.45 -8.68 10.25
N PRO A 13 -0.43 -8.94 11.23
CA PRO A 13 -0.66 -7.99 12.31
C PRO A 13 0.63 -7.68 13.06
N GLY A 14 0.87 -6.41 13.32
CA GLY A 14 2.09 -5.95 13.98
C GLY A 14 3.11 -5.35 13.03
N SER A 15 3.00 -5.58 11.73
CA SER A 15 3.85 -4.88 10.77
C SER A 15 3.40 -3.44 10.63
N ARG A 16 4.35 -2.54 10.47
CA ARG A 16 4.08 -1.12 10.28
C ARG A 16 4.93 -0.58 9.15
N GLY A 17 4.31 0.24 8.33
CA GLY A 17 4.99 0.87 7.21
C GLY A 17 4.40 2.22 6.89
N ILE A 18 5.06 2.92 5.99
CA ILE A 18 4.62 4.22 5.50
C ILE A 18 4.48 4.15 3.99
N ILE A 19 3.42 4.76 3.47
CA ILE A 19 3.22 4.85 2.03
C ILE A 19 4.18 5.88 1.47
N VAL A 20 5.04 5.45 0.55
CA VAL A 20 6.03 6.33 -0.09
C VAL A 20 5.65 6.70 -1.51
N GLU A 21 4.76 5.92 -2.14
CA GLU A 21 4.29 6.23 -3.49
C GLU A 21 2.91 5.61 -3.71
N VAL A 22 2.08 6.30 -4.46
CA VAL A 22 0.77 5.80 -4.88
C VAL A 22 0.78 5.73 -6.39
N LYS A 23 0.48 4.55 -6.95
CA LYS A 23 0.40 4.34 -8.39
C LYS A 23 -1.02 4.02 -8.78
N SER A 24 -1.49 4.66 -9.84
CA SER A 24 -2.79 4.37 -10.43
C SER A 24 -2.55 3.83 -11.83
N THR A 25 -3.02 2.59 -12.07
CA THR A 25 -2.89 1.95 -13.37
C THR A 25 -4.29 1.76 -13.96
N ARG A 26 -4.48 2.23 -15.17
CA ARG A 26 -5.73 2.06 -15.89
C ARG A 26 -5.58 0.96 -16.92
N ASN A 27 -6.40 -0.09 -16.80
CA ASN A 27 -6.42 -1.16 -17.79
C ASN A 27 -7.42 -0.80 -18.89
N LYS A 28 -6.92 -0.72 -20.14
CA LYS A 28 -7.75 -0.35 -21.29
C LYS A 28 -8.83 -1.39 -21.61
N SER A 29 -8.60 -2.65 -21.27
CA SER A 29 -9.53 -3.72 -21.62
C SER A 29 -10.64 -3.91 -20.60
N SER A 30 -10.47 -3.51 -19.36
CA SER A 30 -11.45 -3.75 -18.30
C SER A 30 -12.11 -2.47 -17.77
N LYS A 31 -11.70 -1.31 -18.21
CA LYS A 31 -12.16 0.00 -17.72
C LYS A 31 -12.04 0.15 -16.20
N THR A 32 -11.23 -0.65 -15.56
CA THR A 32 -11.05 -0.64 -14.10
C THR A 32 -9.74 0.06 -13.77
N ASN A 33 -9.80 0.96 -12.80
CA ASN A 33 -8.60 1.60 -12.27
C ASN A 33 -8.07 0.77 -11.12
N TYR A 34 -6.78 0.43 -11.18
CA TYR A 34 -6.10 -0.25 -10.08
C TYR A 34 -5.22 0.76 -9.38
N ILE A 35 -5.39 0.84 -8.06
CA ILE A 35 -4.55 1.67 -7.22
C ILE A 35 -3.64 0.74 -6.43
N THR A 36 -2.33 0.98 -6.50
CA THR A 36 -1.35 0.24 -5.72
C THR A 36 -0.52 1.22 -4.90
N TYR A 37 -0.13 0.77 -3.72
CA TYR A 37 0.64 1.56 -2.78
C TYR A 37 2.01 0.94 -2.59
N LEU A 38 3.04 1.73 -2.76
CA LEU A 38 4.40 1.33 -2.41
C LEU A 38 4.62 1.68 -0.95
N VAL A 39 4.87 0.66 -0.14
CA VAL A 39 5.00 0.80 1.31
C VAL A 39 6.43 0.47 1.72
N HIS A 40 7.02 1.34 2.51
CA HIS A 40 8.30 1.09 3.17
C HIS A 40 8.02 0.53 4.56
N TRP A 41 8.41 -0.72 4.79
CA TRP A 41 8.17 -1.42 6.05
C TRP A 41 9.29 -1.14 7.04
N PHE A 42 8.93 -0.74 8.26
CA PHE A 42 9.92 -0.30 9.25
C PHE A 42 10.72 -1.45 9.85
N ASP A 43 10.10 -2.62 10.00
CA ASP A 43 10.73 -3.77 10.65
C ASP A 43 11.75 -4.49 9.75
N THR A 44 11.52 -4.51 8.44
CA THR A 44 12.40 -5.18 7.48
C THR A 44 13.17 -4.22 6.60
N GLU A 45 12.80 -2.94 6.60
CA GLU A 45 13.34 -1.89 5.72
C GLU A 45 13.17 -2.19 4.23
N PHE A 46 12.31 -3.15 3.89
CA PHE A 46 11.96 -3.44 2.50
C PHE A 46 10.77 -2.61 2.06
N LYS A 47 10.75 -2.34 0.76
CA LYS A 47 9.60 -1.73 0.10
C LYS A 47 8.85 -2.80 -0.66
N SER A 48 7.54 -2.78 -0.57
CA SER A 48 6.69 -3.70 -1.34
C SER A 48 5.43 -2.98 -1.79
N THR A 49 4.85 -3.49 -2.88
CA THR A 49 3.64 -2.91 -3.47
C THR A 49 2.44 -3.73 -3.03
N HIS A 50 1.40 -3.03 -2.58
CA HIS A 50 0.18 -3.67 -2.09
C HIS A 50 -1.05 -2.96 -2.62
N GLY A 51 -2.13 -3.71 -2.79
CA GLY A 51 -3.43 -3.14 -3.10
C GLY A 51 -4.12 -2.57 -1.87
N PRO A 52 -5.19 -1.78 -2.06
CA PRO A 52 -5.88 -1.14 -0.94
C PRO A 52 -6.56 -2.13 0.00
N THR A 53 -6.88 -3.33 -0.49
CA THR A 53 -7.55 -4.35 0.33
C THR A 53 -6.60 -5.06 1.28
N GLN A 54 -5.29 -4.97 1.05
CA GLN A 54 -4.28 -5.63 1.87
C GLN A 54 -3.75 -4.76 3.01
N LEU A 55 -4.03 -3.48 2.95
CA LEU A 55 -3.51 -2.50 3.91
C LEU A 55 -4.63 -1.95 4.77
N ALA A 56 -4.31 -1.70 6.03
CA ALA A 56 -5.18 -0.99 6.95
C ALA A 56 -4.49 0.28 7.41
N LEU A 57 -5.22 1.39 7.42
CA LEU A 57 -4.69 2.67 7.86
C LEU A 57 -4.54 2.69 9.38
N ILE A 58 -3.36 3.08 9.86
CA ILE A 58 -3.12 3.26 11.29
C ILE A 58 -3.40 4.71 11.69
N SER A 59 -2.95 5.62 10.85
CA SER A 59 -3.20 7.04 11.10
C SER A 59 -3.10 7.86 9.82
#